data_7e311a44e0a4dd5293d9170f8d4635c2
#
_entry.id   7e311a44e0a4dd5293d9170f8d4635c2
#
_cell.length_a   1.000
_cell.length_b   1.000
_cell.length_c   1.000
_cell.angle_alpha   90.00
_cell.angle_beta   90.00
_cell.angle_gamma   90.00
#
_symmetry.space_group_name_H-M   'P 1'
#
loop_
_entity.id
_entity.type
_entity.pdbx_description
1 polymer ?
#
loop_
_entity_poly.entity_id
_entity_poly.type
_entity_poly.pdbx_seq_one_letter_code
_entity_poly.pdbx_strand_id
1 'polypeptide(L)'
;HSFFADGAAASAPSSADYGAFPHMNIITSAFLAARPKTLTASLIPVWAGCMVVQKLTGSWNASLALLTLTSCLCLQIACNFFNDAIDHAKHADTERRTGPVRMTASGALSHRTVMLIGLFFLLGACLLAFPLIELRGWPILAIGIPSLYFTYGYTGGPWPLAYKGLGEIFVILFFGLVAVLGTILVQIGTAPVVPGTLVESLAVYNAGIVTGIQCGLLCAVMISVNNIRDRKEDLTTGKHTLAVRLGEGKARAMAQSFILAAYITLPTSSRALHLNLSHTWWMWIPSILFGGYLMLLIRKTPADSRMNRVLALSSLHLLLYLATYTILPTR
;
A
#
# COMPACT_ATOMS: atom_id res chain seq x y z
N HIS A 1 11.34 33.71 44.23
CA HIS A 1 12.72 33.42 43.86
C HIS A 1 12.76 32.30 42.82
N SER A 2 13.09 32.72 41.63
CA SER A 2 13.77 32.02 40.53
C SER A 2 13.74 30.47 40.48
N PHE A 3 12.91 29.95 39.62
CA PHE A 3 13.10 28.64 38.92
C PHE A 3 12.48 28.73 37.53
N PHE A 4 13.11 29.45 36.63
CA PHE A 4 12.87 29.41 35.20
C PHE A 4 14.17 29.81 34.49
N ALA A 5 14.97 28.87 34.11
CA ALA A 5 15.94 28.91 33.01
C ALA A 5 16.64 27.56 32.99
N ASP A 6 16.34 26.77 32.01
CA ASP A 6 17.24 26.00 31.16
C ASP A 6 16.41 25.09 30.26
N GLY A 7 15.73 25.71 29.32
CA GLY A 7 15.27 25.03 28.13
C GLY A 7 16.43 24.97 27.14
N ALA A 8 17.32 23.98 27.28
CA ALA A 8 18.28 23.69 26.24
C ALA A 8 17.50 23.23 24.99
N ALA A 9 17.40 24.11 24.02
CA ALA A 9 16.97 23.76 22.69
C ALA A 9 17.91 22.63 22.18
N ALA A 10 17.40 21.40 22.11
CA ALA A 10 18.13 20.31 21.49
C ALA A 10 18.45 20.74 20.05
N SER A 11 19.73 20.99 19.78
CA SER A 11 20.22 21.30 18.44
C SER A 11 19.81 20.16 17.52
N ALA A 12 19.28 20.50 16.35
CA ALA A 12 18.99 19.51 15.31
C ALA A 12 20.25 18.67 15.07
N PRO A 13 20.14 17.32 14.98
CA PRO A 13 21.28 16.45 14.74
C PRO A 13 22.00 16.89 13.48
N SER A 14 23.33 16.97 13.53
CA SER A 14 24.17 17.34 12.38
C SER A 14 24.21 16.19 11.38
N SER A 15 24.42 16.49 10.11
CA SER A 15 24.60 15.48 9.04
C SER A 15 25.73 14.48 9.30
N ALA A 16 26.61 14.74 10.27
CA ALA A 16 27.69 13.88 10.71
C ALA A 16 27.20 12.71 11.59
N ASP A 17 26.01 12.83 12.20
CA ASP A 17 25.44 11.83 13.12
C ASP A 17 24.75 10.67 12.40
N TYR A 18 24.36 10.87 11.13
CA TYR A 18 23.89 9.81 10.25
C TYR A 18 25.11 9.26 9.51
N GLY A 19 25.54 8.04 9.82
CA GLY A 19 26.72 7.37 9.22
C GLY A 19 26.81 7.71 7.72
N ALA A 20 27.83 8.45 7.35
CA ALA A 20 28.00 9.10 6.07
C ALA A 20 27.73 8.13 4.90
N PHE A 21 26.72 8.41 4.08
CA PHE A 21 26.61 7.91 2.70
C PHE A 21 27.18 8.99 1.76
N PRO A 22 28.50 9.22 1.76
CA PRO A 22 29.08 10.44 1.20
C PRO A 22 29.05 10.54 -0.34
N HIS A 23 28.61 9.51 -1.08
CA HIS A 23 28.73 9.51 -2.55
C HIS A 23 27.62 8.76 -3.32
N MET A 24 26.41 8.62 -2.76
CA MET A 24 25.32 8.14 -3.60
C MET A 24 24.89 9.25 -4.57
N ASN A 25 24.85 8.93 -5.87
CA ASN A 25 24.34 9.88 -6.84
C ASN A 25 22.81 10.11 -6.64
N ILE A 26 22.33 11.24 -7.12
CA ILE A 26 20.90 11.66 -7.00
C ILE A 26 19.94 10.55 -7.49
N ILE A 27 20.28 9.86 -8.57
CA ILE A 27 19.44 8.82 -9.18
C ILE A 27 19.28 7.63 -8.22
N THR A 28 20.37 7.15 -7.64
CA THR A 28 20.34 6.04 -6.66
C THR A 28 19.57 6.44 -5.41
N SER A 29 19.77 7.66 -4.90
CA SER A 29 19.05 8.18 -3.75
C SER A 29 17.54 8.30 -4.03
N ALA A 30 17.16 8.82 -5.21
CA ALA A 30 15.77 8.91 -5.63
C ALA A 30 15.14 7.52 -5.80
N PHE A 31 15.85 6.55 -6.36
CA PHE A 31 15.38 5.17 -6.50
C PHE A 31 15.12 4.52 -5.13
N LEU A 32 15.99 4.73 -4.16
CA LEU A 32 15.80 4.21 -2.80
C LEU A 32 14.64 4.92 -2.08
N ALA A 33 14.48 6.24 -2.26
CA ALA A 33 13.35 7.01 -1.72
C ALA A 33 12.00 6.54 -2.29
N ALA A 34 11.95 6.13 -3.55
CA ALA A 34 10.76 5.56 -4.19
C ALA A 34 10.31 4.24 -3.56
N ARG A 35 11.17 3.56 -2.77
CA ARG A 35 10.88 2.29 -2.06
C ARG A 35 10.37 1.18 -2.97
N PRO A 36 11.14 0.67 -3.93
CA PRO A 36 10.68 -0.31 -4.93
C PRO A 36 9.99 -1.55 -4.34
N LYS A 37 10.43 -2.00 -3.15
CA LYS A 37 9.86 -3.15 -2.44
C LYS A 37 8.39 -2.98 -2.03
N THR A 38 7.90 -1.75 -1.95
CA THR A 38 6.51 -1.45 -1.58
C THR A 38 5.62 -1.17 -2.78
N LEU A 39 6.17 -1.03 -3.99
CA LEU A 39 5.41 -0.75 -5.20
C LEU A 39 4.51 -1.91 -5.64
N THR A 40 4.78 -3.13 -5.15
CA THR A 40 3.88 -4.28 -5.31
C THR A 40 2.48 -4.00 -4.78
N ALA A 41 2.34 -3.17 -3.75
CA ALA A 41 1.05 -2.76 -3.21
C ALA A 41 0.19 -2.00 -4.23
N SER A 42 0.78 -1.31 -5.21
CA SER A 42 0.04 -0.66 -6.30
C SER A 42 -0.16 -1.59 -7.50
N LEU A 43 0.80 -2.47 -7.80
CA LEU A 43 0.70 -3.42 -8.89
C LEU A 43 -0.45 -4.42 -8.69
N ILE A 44 -0.52 -4.99 -7.49
CA ILE A 44 -1.41 -6.12 -7.18
C ILE A 44 -2.90 -5.76 -7.32
N PRO A 45 -3.41 -4.64 -6.79
CA PRO A 45 -4.82 -4.29 -6.94
C PRO A 45 -5.24 -4.06 -8.40
N VAL A 46 -4.38 -3.45 -9.20
CA VAL A 46 -4.64 -3.25 -10.63
C VAL A 46 -4.70 -4.59 -11.36
N TRP A 47 -3.74 -5.49 -11.08
CA TRP A 47 -3.78 -6.85 -11.62
C TRP A 47 -5.05 -7.58 -11.16
N ALA A 48 -5.43 -7.49 -9.87
CA ALA A 48 -6.65 -8.12 -9.35
C ALA A 48 -7.91 -7.62 -10.06
N GLY A 49 -8.02 -6.32 -10.31
CA GLY A 49 -9.13 -5.73 -11.06
C GLY A 49 -9.20 -6.26 -12.50
N CYS A 50 -8.06 -6.29 -13.21
CA CYS A 50 -7.97 -6.86 -14.56
C CYS A 50 -8.32 -8.37 -14.57
N MET A 51 -7.85 -9.14 -13.57
CA MET A 51 -8.15 -10.57 -13.44
C MET A 51 -9.65 -10.81 -13.21
N VAL A 52 -10.30 -10.00 -12.36
CA VAL A 52 -11.76 -10.08 -12.15
C VAL A 52 -12.50 -9.86 -13.47
N VAL A 53 -12.14 -8.81 -14.21
CA VAL A 53 -12.73 -8.53 -15.53
C VAL A 53 -12.48 -9.68 -16.50
N GLN A 54 -11.23 -10.14 -16.63
CA GLN A 54 -10.87 -11.27 -17.52
C GLN A 54 -11.71 -12.52 -17.24
N LYS A 55 -11.88 -12.88 -15.97
CA LYS A 55 -12.59 -14.11 -15.59
C LYS A 55 -14.08 -14.06 -15.83
N LEU A 56 -14.68 -12.89 -15.75
CA LEU A 56 -16.14 -12.73 -15.87
C LEU A 56 -16.61 -12.23 -17.23
N THR A 57 -15.74 -11.54 -17.99
CA THR A 57 -16.08 -11.00 -19.31
C THR A 57 -15.29 -11.62 -20.47
N GLY A 58 -14.25 -12.41 -20.15
CA GLY A 58 -13.39 -13.06 -21.15
C GLY A 58 -12.30 -12.18 -21.74
N SER A 59 -12.28 -10.87 -21.49
CA SER A 59 -11.26 -9.97 -22.04
C SER A 59 -11.05 -8.73 -21.17
N TRP A 60 -9.88 -8.10 -21.31
CA TRP A 60 -9.54 -6.81 -20.68
C TRP A 60 -8.63 -5.99 -21.60
N ASN A 61 -8.60 -4.71 -21.42
CA ASN A 61 -7.81 -3.79 -22.24
C ASN A 61 -6.45 -3.52 -21.58
N ALA A 62 -5.37 -3.97 -22.22
CA ALA A 62 -4.00 -3.83 -21.69
C ALA A 62 -3.54 -2.36 -21.63
N SER A 63 -3.93 -1.51 -22.59
CA SER A 63 -3.56 -0.10 -22.58
C SER A 63 -4.20 0.65 -21.41
N LEU A 64 -5.47 0.39 -21.14
CA LEU A 64 -6.17 0.95 -19.98
C LEU A 64 -5.57 0.46 -18.65
N ALA A 65 -5.20 -0.82 -18.58
CA ALA A 65 -4.52 -1.36 -17.41
C ALA A 65 -3.15 -0.71 -17.18
N LEU A 66 -2.37 -0.51 -18.25
CA LEU A 66 -1.07 0.15 -18.16
C LEU A 66 -1.19 1.62 -17.71
N LEU A 67 -2.14 2.38 -18.24
CA LEU A 67 -2.42 3.75 -17.80
C LEU A 67 -2.84 3.80 -16.33
N THR A 68 -3.72 2.89 -15.90
CA THR A 68 -4.14 2.77 -14.50
C THR A 68 -2.96 2.42 -13.60
N LEU A 69 -2.17 1.41 -13.97
CA LEU A 69 -1.01 0.96 -13.20
C LEU A 69 0.03 2.06 -13.06
N THR A 70 0.39 2.71 -14.15
CA THR A 70 1.42 3.76 -14.13
C THR A 70 0.96 4.98 -13.34
N SER A 71 -0.33 5.36 -13.42
CA SER A 71 -0.91 6.40 -12.57
C SER A 71 -0.84 6.02 -11.08
N CYS A 72 -1.24 4.80 -10.71
CA CYS A 72 -1.17 4.30 -9.33
C CYS A 72 0.28 4.23 -8.81
N LEU A 73 1.24 3.80 -9.65
CA LEU A 73 2.66 3.80 -9.30
C LEU A 73 3.19 5.20 -9.06
N CYS A 74 2.79 6.18 -9.88
CA CYS A 74 3.15 7.58 -9.68
C CYS A 74 2.62 8.12 -8.35
N LEU A 75 1.36 7.83 -7.98
CA LEU A 75 0.79 8.20 -6.68
C LEU A 75 1.57 7.56 -5.52
N GLN A 76 1.90 6.27 -5.62
CA GLN A 76 2.65 5.55 -4.59
C GLN A 76 4.06 6.11 -4.41
N ILE A 77 4.75 6.40 -5.52
CA ILE A 77 6.08 7.02 -5.49
C ILE A 77 6.00 8.41 -4.87
N ALA A 78 5.06 9.25 -5.31
CA ALA A 78 4.83 10.58 -4.75
C ALA A 78 4.59 10.50 -3.23
N CYS A 79 3.72 9.58 -2.77
CA CYS A 79 3.46 9.34 -1.36
C CYS A 79 4.74 8.97 -0.59
N ASN A 80 5.60 8.11 -1.14
CA ASN A 80 6.86 7.73 -0.52
C ASN A 80 7.81 8.93 -0.37
N PHE A 81 7.89 9.80 -1.37
CA PHE A 81 8.69 11.03 -1.30
C PHE A 81 8.12 12.02 -0.28
N PHE A 82 6.81 12.27 -0.29
CA PHE A 82 6.18 13.13 0.72
C PHE A 82 6.38 12.60 2.13
N ASN A 83 6.26 11.28 2.34
CA ASN A 83 6.52 10.66 3.63
C ASN A 83 7.97 10.86 4.08
N ASP A 84 8.94 10.77 3.18
CA ASP A 84 10.36 11.00 3.50
C ASP A 84 10.58 12.44 3.96
N ALA A 85 10.12 13.42 3.18
CA ALA A 85 10.28 14.83 3.48
C ALA A 85 9.53 15.28 4.75
N ILE A 86 8.27 14.84 4.91
CA ILE A 86 7.39 15.28 6.00
C ILE A 86 7.80 14.62 7.32
N ASP A 87 8.13 13.32 7.34
CA ASP A 87 8.59 12.63 8.55
C ASP A 87 9.89 13.28 9.06
N HIS A 88 10.82 13.64 8.15
CA HIS A 88 12.02 14.40 8.52
C HIS A 88 11.69 15.78 9.12
N ALA A 89 10.81 16.55 8.48
CA ALA A 89 10.40 17.87 8.96
C ALA A 89 9.68 17.82 10.33
N LYS A 90 9.05 16.69 10.65
CA LYS A 90 8.39 16.43 11.94
C LYS A 90 9.33 15.78 12.97
N HIS A 91 10.61 15.63 12.66
CA HIS A 91 11.58 14.92 13.50
C HIS A 91 11.15 13.49 13.88
N ALA A 92 10.38 12.85 13.00
CA ALA A 92 9.92 11.48 13.20
C ALA A 92 10.96 10.42 12.77
N ASP A 93 12.01 10.84 12.11
CA ASP A 93 13.14 9.99 11.71
C ASP A 93 14.32 10.23 12.66
N THR A 94 14.65 9.24 13.49
CA THR A 94 15.74 9.30 14.47
C THR A 94 16.95 8.48 14.00
N GLU A 95 18.11 8.67 14.63
CA GLU A 95 19.31 7.87 14.40
C GLU A 95 19.12 6.39 14.74
N ARG A 96 18.15 6.06 15.60
CA ARG A 96 17.82 4.69 16.01
C ARG A 96 16.91 3.97 15.05
N ARG A 97 16.65 4.57 13.87
CA ARG A 97 15.74 4.02 12.88
C ARG A 97 16.11 2.60 12.45
N THR A 98 15.18 1.66 12.63
CA THR A 98 15.32 0.26 12.22
C THR A 98 14.86 -0.02 10.78
N GLY A 99 14.13 0.91 10.20
CA GLY A 99 13.64 0.88 8.82
C GLY A 99 14.70 1.31 7.78
N PRO A 100 14.35 1.30 6.49
CA PRO A 100 15.23 1.78 5.43
C PRO A 100 15.64 3.24 5.66
N VAL A 101 16.87 3.56 5.27
CA VAL A 101 17.42 4.92 5.37
C VAL A 101 16.51 5.90 4.62
N ARG A 102 16.22 7.03 5.27
CA ARG A 102 15.51 8.16 4.66
C ARG A 102 16.50 9.08 3.96
N MET A 103 16.18 9.45 2.73
CA MET A 103 17.10 10.24 1.91
C MET A 103 17.19 11.69 2.39
N THR A 104 16.10 12.23 2.95
CA THR A 104 16.12 13.57 3.56
C THR A 104 16.90 13.57 4.89
N ALA A 105 16.63 12.59 5.77
CA ALA A 105 17.29 12.50 7.07
C ALA A 105 18.79 12.23 6.97
N SER A 106 19.21 11.41 6.00
CA SER A 106 20.65 11.14 5.75
C SER A 106 21.39 12.29 5.07
N GLY A 107 20.71 13.36 4.65
CA GLY A 107 21.30 14.45 3.88
C GLY A 107 21.64 14.12 2.42
N ALA A 108 21.30 12.89 1.95
CA ALA A 108 21.55 12.49 0.57
C ALA A 108 20.73 13.30 -0.45
N LEU A 109 19.52 13.74 -0.08
CA LEU A 109 18.68 14.64 -0.86
C LEU A 109 18.16 15.77 0.03
N SER A 110 18.11 16.99 -0.49
CA SER A 110 17.51 18.11 0.24
C SER A 110 15.98 17.91 0.37
N HIS A 111 15.40 18.45 1.44
CA HIS A 111 13.93 18.44 1.64
C HIS A 111 13.20 19.00 0.41
N ARG A 112 13.70 20.11 -0.17
CA ARG A 112 13.12 20.73 -1.37
C ARG A 112 13.19 19.80 -2.58
N THR A 113 14.31 19.10 -2.79
CA THR A 113 14.48 18.14 -3.89
C THR A 113 13.49 16.99 -3.75
N VAL A 114 13.36 16.43 -2.56
CA VAL A 114 12.43 15.31 -2.27
C VAL A 114 10.98 15.73 -2.52
N MET A 115 10.58 16.93 -2.06
CA MET A 115 9.24 17.47 -2.31
C MET A 115 8.97 17.72 -3.78
N LEU A 116 9.94 18.25 -4.55
CA LEU A 116 9.79 18.51 -5.99
C LEU A 116 9.67 17.20 -6.78
N ILE A 117 10.44 16.16 -6.44
CA ILE A 117 10.30 14.84 -7.06
C ILE A 117 8.91 14.25 -6.74
N GLY A 118 8.45 14.35 -5.49
CA GLY A 118 7.10 13.95 -5.11
C GLY A 118 6.02 14.65 -5.93
N LEU A 119 6.14 15.97 -6.11
CA LEU A 119 5.21 16.75 -6.93
C LEU A 119 5.28 16.36 -8.41
N PHE A 120 6.47 16.10 -8.95
CA PHE A 120 6.64 15.63 -10.33
C PHE A 120 5.86 14.33 -10.59
N PHE A 121 5.98 13.34 -9.68
CA PHE A 121 5.22 12.10 -9.81
C PHE A 121 3.72 12.31 -9.58
N LEU A 122 3.31 13.20 -8.69
CA LEU A 122 1.89 13.54 -8.48
C LEU A 122 1.28 14.13 -9.74
N LEU A 123 1.96 15.07 -10.41
CA LEU A 123 1.53 15.64 -11.69
C LEU A 123 1.54 14.57 -12.80
N GLY A 124 2.53 13.70 -12.81
CA GLY A 124 2.58 12.54 -13.71
C GLY A 124 1.35 11.64 -13.57
N ALA A 125 0.91 11.38 -12.34
CA ALA A 125 -0.32 10.61 -12.09
C ALA A 125 -1.55 11.30 -12.68
N CYS A 126 -1.67 12.64 -12.55
CA CYS A 126 -2.77 13.41 -13.13
C CYS A 126 -2.77 13.33 -14.66
N LEU A 127 -1.61 13.48 -15.28
CA LEU A 127 -1.47 13.40 -16.74
C LEU A 127 -1.85 12.01 -17.27
N LEU A 128 -1.41 10.95 -16.60
CA LEU A 128 -1.75 9.57 -16.96
C LEU A 128 -3.21 9.21 -16.69
N ALA A 129 -3.85 9.85 -15.72
CA ALA A 129 -5.28 9.68 -15.44
C ALA A 129 -6.18 10.45 -16.40
N PHE A 130 -5.67 11.46 -17.11
CA PHE A 130 -6.48 12.31 -17.97
C PHE A 130 -7.24 11.52 -19.05
N PRO A 131 -6.62 10.61 -19.84
CA PRO A 131 -7.35 9.79 -20.81
C PRO A 131 -8.41 8.90 -20.16
N LEU A 132 -8.19 8.47 -18.92
CA LEU A 132 -9.16 7.66 -18.17
C LEU A 132 -10.38 8.49 -17.75
N ILE A 133 -10.17 9.78 -17.43
CA ILE A 133 -11.24 10.74 -17.12
C ILE A 133 -12.04 11.03 -18.38
N GLU A 134 -11.40 11.26 -19.53
CA GLU A 134 -12.08 11.46 -20.81
C GLU A 134 -12.96 10.24 -21.17
N LEU A 135 -12.46 9.04 -20.92
CA LEU A 135 -13.17 7.80 -21.25
C LEU A 135 -14.34 7.49 -20.31
N ARG A 136 -14.19 7.74 -19.00
CA ARG A 136 -15.11 7.26 -17.95
C ARG A 136 -15.82 8.37 -17.17
N GLY A 137 -15.39 9.63 -17.36
CA GLY A 137 -16.03 10.80 -16.79
C GLY A 137 -15.83 10.97 -15.28
N TRP A 138 -16.80 11.59 -14.63
CA TRP A 138 -16.78 11.98 -13.23
C TRP A 138 -16.47 10.86 -12.22
N PRO A 139 -16.82 9.56 -12.44
CA PRO A 139 -16.49 8.52 -11.45
C PRO A 139 -14.98 8.36 -11.23
N ILE A 140 -14.15 8.62 -12.26
CA ILE A 140 -12.68 8.63 -12.10
C ILE A 140 -12.24 9.83 -11.26
N LEU A 141 -12.87 11.00 -11.42
CA LEU A 141 -12.59 12.16 -10.56
C LEU A 141 -12.97 11.91 -9.11
N ALA A 142 -14.12 11.24 -8.87
CA ALA A 142 -14.56 10.88 -7.52
C ALA A 142 -13.59 9.95 -6.78
N ILE A 143 -12.86 9.11 -7.50
CA ILE A 143 -11.79 8.25 -6.96
C ILE A 143 -10.46 9.02 -6.92
N GLY A 144 -10.14 9.75 -7.97
CA GLY A 144 -8.84 10.42 -8.19
C GLY A 144 -8.60 11.55 -7.20
N ILE A 145 -9.57 12.44 -6.98
CA ILE A 145 -9.41 13.59 -6.08
C ILE A 145 -9.05 13.16 -4.64
N PRO A 146 -9.79 12.23 -3.99
CA PRO A 146 -9.38 11.70 -2.69
C PRO A 146 -8.00 11.02 -2.74
N SER A 147 -7.67 10.28 -3.80
CA SER A 147 -6.39 9.61 -3.95
C SER A 147 -5.23 10.61 -4.01
N LEU A 148 -5.39 11.71 -4.77
CA LEU A 148 -4.43 12.82 -4.83
C LEU A 148 -4.25 13.48 -3.46
N TYR A 149 -5.35 13.80 -2.79
CA TYR A 149 -5.32 14.40 -1.46
C TYR A 149 -4.57 13.52 -0.47
N PHE A 150 -4.90 12.24 -0.40
CA PHE A 150 -4.29 11.32 0.55
C PHE A 150 -2.86 10.90 0.19
N THR A 151 -2.42 11.10 -1.05
CA THR A 151 -1.01 10.92 -1.41
C THR A 151 -0.11 11.85 -0.58
N TYR A 152 -0.55 13.08 -0.30
CA TYR A 152 0.09 14.00 0.63
C TYR A 152 -0.46 13.82 2.06
N GLY A 153 -1.78 13.77 2.21
CA GLY A 153 -2.52 13.76 3.47
C GLY A 153 -2.31 12.51 4.33
N TYR A 154 -1.70 11.45 3.76
CA TYR A 154 -1.32 10.28 4.54
C TYR A 154 -0.33 10.61 5.67
N THR A 155 0.67 11.45 5.40
CA THR A 155 1.69 11.87 6.38
C THR A 155 1.60 13.36 6.71
N GLY A 156 1.12 14.19 5.79
CA GLY A 156 1.00 15.65 5.89
C GLY A 156 -0.39 16.15 6.21
N GLY A 157 -0.54 17.49 6.16
CA GLY A 157 -1.82 18.15 6.35
C GLY A 157 -2.36 18.13 7.78
N PRO A 158 -3.61 18.58 7.98
CA PRO A 158 -4.20 18.73 9.32
C PRO A 158 -4.60 17.39 9.96
N TRP A 159 -4.79 16.33 9.15
CA TRP A 159 -5.22 15.00 9.59
C TRP A 159 -4.32 13.90 9.03
N PRO A 160 -3.05 13.82 9.45
CA PRO A 160 -2.12 12.82 8.92
C PRO A 160 -2.51 11.41 9.38
N LEU A 161 -3.01 10.59 8.45
CA LEU A 161 -3.56 9.25 8.74
C LEU A 161 -2.52 8.33 9.38
N ALA A 162 -1.26 8.42 8.93
CA ALA A 162 -0.14 7.65 9.47
C ALA A 162 0.10 7.92 10.97
N TYR A 163 -0.19 9.14 11.44
CA TYR A 163 -0.02 9.55 12.83
C TYR A 163 -1.25 9.27 13.69
N LYS A 164 -2.39 8.96 13.08
CA LYS A 164 -3.69 8.76 13.78
C LYS A 164 -4.05 7.29 13.96
N GLY A 165 -3.19 6.35 13.57
CA GLY A 165 -3.48 4.91 13.62
C GLY A 165 -4.55 4.46 12.62
N LEU A 166 -4.68 5.17 11.50
CA LEU A 166 -5.65 4.86 10.44
C LEU A 166 -4.98 4.22 9.22
N GLY A 167 -3.68 3.93 9.29
CA GLY A 167 -2.88 3.45 8.16
C GLY A 167 -3.39 2.15 7.58
N GLU A 168 -3.67 1.15 8.40
CA GLU A 168 -4.14 -0.16 7.97
C GLU A 168 -5.53 -0.09 7.33
N ILE A 169 -6.45 0.69 7.93
CA ILE A 169 -7.80 0.91 7.39
C ILE A 169 -7.72 1.62 6.04
N PHE A 170 -6.86 2.64 5.95
CA PHE A 170 -6.62 3.36 4.70
C PHE A 170 -6.08 2.43 3.60
N VAL A 171 -5.12 1.56 3.95
CA VAL A 171 -4.56 0.59 3.00
C VAL A 171 -5.62 -0.40 2.52
N ILE A 172 -6.46 -0.94 3.41
CA ILE A 172 -7.56 -1.83 3.02
C ILE A 172 -8.52 -1.10 2.06
N LEU A 173 -8.85 0.15 2.35
CA LEU A 173 -9.78 0.93 1.51
C LEU A 173 -9.15 1.29 0.16
N PHE A 174 -7.96 1.92 0.15
CA PHE A 174 -7.39 2.48 -1.08
C PHE A 174 -6.64 1.46 -1.93
N PHE A 175 -5.82 0.59 -1.33
CA PHE A 175 -5.10 -0.47 -2.06
C PHE A 175 -5.92 -1.75 -2.24
N GLY A 176 -7.05 -1.86 -1.54
CA GLY A 176 -8.02 -2.92 -1.74
C GLY A 176 -9.16 -2.44 -2.62
N LEU A 177 -10.18 -1.85 -2.00
CA LEU A 177 -11.44 -1.55 -2.67
C LEU A 177 -11.28 -0.51 -3.78
N VAL A 178 -10.70 0.67 -3.49
CA VAL A 178 -10.64 1.78 -4.44
C VAL A 178 -9.81 1.40 -5.67
N ALA A 179 -8.64 0.78 -5.49
CA ALA A 179 -7.76 0.44 -6.60
C ALA A 179 -8.34 -0.71 -7.45
N VAL A 180 -8.94 -1.75 -6.85
CA VAL A 180 -9.55 -2.86 -7.58
C VAL A 180 -10.80 -2.40 -8.32
N LEU A 181 -11.73 -1.73 -7.63
CA LEU A 181 -12.99 -1.24 -8.25
C LEU A 181 -12.72 -0.14 -9.26
N GLY A 182 -11.75 0.74 -9.00
CA GLY A 182 -11.31 1.76 -9.95
C GLY A 182 -10.74 1.15 -11.23
N THR A 183 -9.97 0.06 -11.12
CA THR A 183 -9.49 -0.68 -12.28
C THR A 183 -10.64 -1.32 -13.04
N ILE A 184 -11.59 -1.96 -12.37
CA ILE A 184 -12.80 -2.52 -12.99
C ILE A 184 -13.57 -1.42 -13.72
N LEU A 185 -13.80 -0.27 -13.06
CA LEU A 185 -14.46 0.89 -13.65
C LEU A 185 -13.76 1.37 -14.92
N VAL A 186 -12.43 1.44 -14.93
CA VAL A 186 -11.66 1.80 -16.12
C VAL A 186 -11.86 0.78 -17.23
N GLN A 187 -11.88 -0.51 -16.90
CA GLN A 187 -12.00 -1.58 -17.90
C GLN A 187 -13.39 -1.66 -18.53
N ILE A 188 -14.46 -1.72 -17.73
CA ILE A 188 -15.83 -1.97 -18.23
C ILE A 188 -16.76 -0.76 -18.16
N GLY A 189 -16.38 0.34 -17.52
CA GLY A 189 -17.21 1.51 -17.30
C GLY A 189 -18.24 1.33 -16.20
N THR A 190 -19.10 2.33 -16.05
CA THR A 190 -20.33 2.22 -15.23
C THR A 190 -21.31 1.28 -15.90
N ALA A 191 -22.05 0.51 -15.11
CA ALA A 191 -23.04 -0.43 -15.63
C ALA A 191 -23.95 0.23 -16.67
N PRO A 192 -24.06 -0.31 -17.89
CA PRO A 192 -24.95 0.24 -18.91
C PRO A 192 -26.42 0.11 -18.47
N VAL A 193 -27.23 1.10 -18.81
CA VAL A 193 -28.69 1.10 -18.57
C VAL A 193 -29.42 0.18 -19.59
N VAL A 194 -28.75 -0.85 -20.10
CA VAL A 194 -29.32 -1.80 -21.05
C VAL A 194 -29.83 -3.03 -20.30
N PRO A 195 -31.11 -3.41 -20.42
CA PRO A 195 -31.64 -4.62 -19.80
C PRO A 195 -30.84 -5.86 -20.26
N GLY A 196 -30.42 -6.69 -19.28
CA GLY A 196 -29.59 -7.88 -19.53
C GLY A 196 -28.10 -7.70 -19.25
N THR A 197 -27.52 -6.51 -19.47
CA THR A 197 -26.11 -6.22 -19.21
C THR A 197 -25.87 -5.68 -17.79
N LEU A 198 -26.90 -5.17 -17.12
CA LEU A 198 -26.82 -4.67 -15.74
C LEU A 198 -26.45 -5.78 -14.75
N VAL A 199 -27.03 -6.96 -14.88
CA VAL A 199 -26.77 -8.10 -13.99
C VAL A 199 -25.33 -8.56 -14.10
N GLU A 200 -24.79 -8.62 -15.31
CA GLU A 200 -23.39 -9.00 -15.57
C GLU A 200 -22.41 -7.97 -14.98
N SER A 201 -22.68 -6.69 -15.19
CA SER A 201 -21.86 -5.61 -14.63
C SER A 201 -21.87 -5.63 -13.09
N LEU A 202 -23.03 -5.84 -12.46
CA LEU A 202 -23.14 -5.97 -11.01
C LEU A 202 -22.38 -7.18 -10.47
N ALA A 203 -22.38 -8.31 -11.19
CA ALA A 203 -21.61 -9.49 -10.81
C ALA A 203 -20.09 -9.19 -10.81
N VAL A 204 -19.60 -8.46 -11.81
CA VAL A 204 -18.18 -8.04 -11.88
C VAL A 204 -17.82 -7.15 -10.72
N TYR A 205 -18.65 -6.13 -10.39
CA TYR A 205 -18.39 -5.24 -9.25
C TYR A 205 -18.47 -5.97 -7.91
N ASN A 206 -19.42 -6.89 -7.72
CA ASN A 206 -19.53 -7.71 -6.51
C ASN A 206 -18.29 -8.60 -6.33
N ALA A 207 -17.81 -9.25 -7.39
CA ALA A 207 -16.57 -10.00 -7.36
C ALA A 207 -15.37 -9.07 -7.04
N GLY A 208 -15.37 -7.86 -7.60
CA GLY A 208 -14.39 -6.83 -7.33
C GLY A 208 -14.35 -6.39 -5.87
N ILE A 209 -15.49 -6.24 -5.21
CA ILE A 209 -15.57 -5.91 -3.77
C ILE A 209 -14.89 -6.99 -2.94
N VAL A 210 -15.23 -8.26 -3.14
CA VAL A 210 -14.66 -9.36 -2.35
C VAL A 210 -13.17 -9.50 -2.62
N THR A 211 -12.74 -9.48 -3.88
CA THR A 211 -11.32 -9.55 -4.26
C THR A 211 -10.55 -8.33 -3.74
N GLY A 212 -11.17 -7.14 -3.80
CA GLY A 212 -10.59 -5.91 -3.27
C GLY A 212 -10.37 -5.96 -1.76
N ILE A 213 -11.33 -6.48 -0.99
CA ILE A 213 -11.15 -6.69 0.45
C ILE A 213 -9.97 -7.63 0.71
N GLN A 214 -9.86 -8.74 0.00
CA GLN A 214 -8.76 -9.69 0.15
C GLN A 214 -7.40 -9.06 -0.18
N CYS A 215 -7.30 -8.35 -1.29
CA CYS A 215 -6.08 -7.59 -1.65
C CYS A 215 -5.73 -6.56 -0.58
N GLY A 216 -6.71 -5.80 -0.11
CA GLY A 216 -6.53 -4.79 0.93
C GLY A 216 -6.04 -5.37 2.25
N LEU A 217 -6.60 -6.49 2.70
CA LEU A 217 -6.17 -7.20 3.90
C LEU A 217 -4.71 -7.65 3.79
N LEU A 218 -4.32 -8.23 2.65
CA LEU A 218 -2.94 -8.67 2.43
C LEU A 218 -1.96 -7.50 2.26
N CYS A 219 -2.37 -6.37 1.66
CA CYS A 219 -1.59 -5.13 1.66
C CYS A 219 -1.46 -4.56 3.09
N ALA A 220 -2.51 -4.67 3.92
CA ALA A 220 -2.47 -4.23 5.31
C ALA A 220 -1.51 -5.04 6.18
N VAL A 221 -1.22 -6.30 5.84
CA VAL A 221 -0.14 -7.07 6.48
C VAL A 221 1.20 -6.36 6.32
N MET A 222 1.50 -5.84 5.13
CA MET A 222 2.78 -5.17 4.85
C MET A 222 2.96 -3.93 5.72
N ILE A 223 1.93 -3.07 5.81
CA ILE A 223 2.01 -1.87 6.65
C ILE A 223 2.02 -2.23 8.14
N SER A 224 1.28 -3.25 8.57
CA SER A 224 1.30 -3.72 9.96
C SER A 224 2.68 -4.22 10.38
N VAL A 225 3.35 -5.00 9.53
CA VAL A 225 4.74 -5.47 9.74
C VAL A 225 5.69 -4.29 9.86
N ASN A 226 5.54 -3.29 9.00
CA ASN A 226 6.32 -2.05 9.04
C ASN A 226 6.10 -1.29 10.38
N ASN A 227 4.84 -1.11 10.78
CA ASN A 227 4.47 -0.41 12.02
C ASN A 227 4.90 -1.19 13.29
N ILE A 228 4.89 -2.54 13.25
CA ILE A 228 5.42 -3.37 14.35
C ILE A 228 6.94 -3.16 14.48
N ARG A 229 7.68 -3.14 13.36
CA ARG A 229 9.12 -2.88 13.36
C ARG A 229 9.45 -1.54 13.99
N ASP A 230 8.74 -0.49 13.57
CA ASP A 230 9.03 0.89 13.91
C ASP A 230 8.36 1.34 15.22
N ARG A 231 7.57 0.47 15.89
CA ARG A 231 6.73 0.82 17.03
C ARG A 231 7.43 1.58 18.17
N LYS A 232 8.66 1.19 18.50
CA LYS A 232 9.43 1.83 19.58
C LYS A 232 9.81 3.26 19.22
N GLU A 233 10.21 3.48 17.98
CA GLU A 233 10.56 4.79 17.44
C GLU A 233 9.30 5.67 17.31
N ASP A 234 8.23 5.12 16.69
CA ASP A 234 6.94 5.80 16.53
C ASP A 234 6.39 6.32 17.87
N LEU A 235 6.55 5.54 18.95
CA LEU A 235 6.11 5.96 20.30
C LEU A 235 6.86 7.20 20.79
N THR A 236 8.18 7.28 20.53
CA THR A 236 9.01 8.41 20.99
C THR A 236 8.82 9.67 20.15
N THR A 237 8.39 9.53 18.90
CA THR A 237 8.19 10.63 17.95
C THR A 237 6.73 11.09 17.83
N GLY A 238 5.84 10.59 18.70
CA GLY A 238 4.42 10.97 18.73
C GLY A 238 3.59 10.40 17.55
N LYS A 239 4.10 9.42 16.85
CA LYS A 239 3.38 8.74 15.77
C LYS A 239 2.55 7.58 16.32
N HIS A 240 1.27 7.84 16.55
CA HIS A 240 0.34 6.90 17.19
C HIS A 240 -0.25 5.88 16.19
N THR A 241 0.60 5.06 15.57
CA THR A 241 0.17 3.95 14.70
C THR A 241 -0.67 2.92 15.47
N LEU A 242 -1.39 2.03 14.75
CA LEU A 242 -2.13 0.94 15.43
C LEU A 242 -1.18 0.05 16.24
N ALA A 243 0.04 -0.18 15.78
CA ALA A 243 1.03 -0.95 16.52
C ALA A 243 1.42 -0.28 17.85
N VAL A 244 1.50 1.06 17.89
CA VAL A 244 1.72 1.83 19.12
C VAL A 244 0.50 1.72 20.04
N ARG A 245 -0.71 1.93 19.52
CA ARG A 245 -1.96 1.95 20.31
C ARG A 245 -2.32 0.58 20.91
N LEU A 246 -2.16 -0.48 20.10
CA LEU A 246 -2.53 -1.85 20.50
C LEU A 246 -1.44 -2.54 21.32
N GLY A 247 -0.20 -2.07 21.22
CA GLY A 247 0.96 -2.78 21.71
C GLY A 247 1.38 -3.93 20.78
N GLU A 248 2.61 -4.42 20.97
CA GLU A 248 3.25 -5.37 20.06
C GLU A 248 2.47 -6.67 19.86
N GLY A 249 1.99 -7.29 20.95
CA GLY A 249 1.30 -8.57 20.88
C GLY A 249 0.00 -8.50 20.09
N LYS A 250 -0.85 -7.52 20.37
CA LYS A 250 -2.13 -7.33 19.64
C LYS A 250 -1.91 -6.88 18.21
N ALA A 251 -0.88 -6.06 17.93
CA ALA A 251 -0.53 -5.66 16.56
C ALA A 251 -0.09 -6.87 15.71
N ARG A 252 0.69 -7.80 16.28
CA ARG A 252 1.06 -9.06 15.63
C ARG A 252 -0.18 -9.93 15.36
N ALA A 253 -1.07 -10.09 16.35
CA ALA A 253 -2.31 -10.82 16.19
C ALA A 253 -3.21 -10.20 15.10
N MET A 254 -3.30 -8.89 15.03
CA MET A 254 -4.02 -8.16 13.99
C MET A 254 -3.44 -8.46 12.60
N ALA A 255 -2.13 -8.37 12.42
CA ALA A 255 -1.49 -8.69 11.13
C ALA A 255 -1.74 -10.15 10.70
N GLN A 256 -1.73 -11.10 11.65
CA GLN A 256 -2.06 -12.50 11.40
C GLN A 256 -3.54 -12.67 11.03
N SER A 257 -4.46 -11.94 11.69
CA SER A 257 -5.89 -12.00 11.39
C SER A 257 -6.23 -11.52 9.99
N PHE A 258 -5.47 -10.57 9.44
CA PHE A 258 -5.63 -10.14 8.04
C PHE A 258 -5.31 -11.27 7.04
N ILE A 259 -4.25 -12.04 7.29
CA ILE A 259 -3.93 -13.22 6.47
C ILE A 259 -5.06 -14.25 6.57
N LEU A 260 -5.48 -14.57 7.79
CA LEU A 260 -6.55 -15.54 8.01
C LEU A 260 -7.86 -15.12 7.37
N ALA A 261 -8.26 -13.85 7.51
CA ALA A 261 -9.49 -13.31 6.92
C ALA A 261 -9.47 -13.39 5.38
N ALA A 262 -8.32 -13.15 4.73
CA ALA A 262 -8.19 -13.32 3.29
C ALA A 262 -8.47 -14.76 2.84
N TYR A 263 -8.02 -15.77 3.61
CA TYR A 263 -8.29 -17.18 3.30
C TYR A 263 -9.70 -17.64 3.69
N ILE A 264 -10.26 -17.15 4.79
CA ILE A 264 -11.65 -17.46 5.18
C ILE A 264 -12.65 -16.96 4.12
N THR A 265 -12.34 -15.87 3.43
CA THR A 265 -13.20 -15.31 2.38
C THR A 265 -12.99 -15.94 1.01
N LEU A 266 -12.07 -16.91 0.85
CA LEU A 266 -11.82 -17.61 -0.42
C LEU A 266 -13.06 -18.28 -1.03
N PRO A 267 -13.93 -18.99 -0.28
CA PRO A 267 -15.12 -19.57 -0.88
C PRO A 267 -16.05 -18.54 -1.49
N THR A 268 -16.15 -17.35 -0.87
CA THR A 268 -17.01 -16.26 -1.36
C THR A 268 -16.47 -15.68 -2.66
N SER A 269 -15.17 -15.37 -2.73
CA SER A 269 -14.56 -14.84 -3.95
C SER A 269 -14.49 -15.88 -5.06
N SER A 270 -14.26 -17.15 -4.73
CA SER A 270 -14.28 -18.24 -5.71
C SER A 270 -15.66 -18.40 -6.35
N ARG A 271 -16.73 -18.28 -5.58
CA ARG A 271 -18.10 -18.28 -6.13
C ARG A 271 -18.34 -17.06 -7.02
N ALA A 272 -17.97 -15.87 -6.54
CA ALA A 272 -18.15 -14.62 -7.28
C ALA A 272 -17.36 -14.59 -8.60
N LEU A 273 -16.21 -15.27 -8.68
CA LEU A 273 -15.36 -15.40 -9.86
C LEU A 273 -15.66 -16.65 -10.70
N HIS A 274 -16.70 -17.40 -10.38
CA HIS A 274 -17.07 -18.65 -11.04
C HIS A 274 -15.92 -19.68 -11.08
N LEU A 275 -15.07 -19.70 -10.02
CA LEU A 275 -13.95 -20.65 -9.94
C LEU A 275 -14.44 -22.03 -9.47
N ASN A 276 -13.84 -23.08 -10.01
CA ASN A 276 -14.13 -24.46 -9.61
C ASN A 276 -13.29 -24.89 -8.37
N LEU A 277 -13.59 -24.31 -7.21
CA LEU A 277 -12.82 -24.56 -6.00
C LEU A 277 -12.85 -26.06 -5.58
N SER A 278 -13.93 -26.79 -5.83
CA SER A 278 -14.04 -28.19 -5.44
C SER A 278 -13.00 -29.10 -6.11
N HIS A 279 -12.56 -28.76 -7.34
CA HIS A 279 -11.56 -29.51 -8.08
C HIS A 279 -10.16 -28.85 -8.04
N THR A 280 -10.05 -27.59 -7.65
CA THR A 280 -8.80 -26.81 -7.73
C THR A 280 -8.29 -26.34 -6.37
N TRP A 281 -8.91 -26.77 -5.26
CA TRP A 281 -8.52 -26.34 -3.91
C TRP A 281 -7.03 -26.61 -3.60
N TRP A 282 -6.45 -27.67 -4.16
CA TRP A 282 -5.06 -28.03 -3.97
C TRP A 282 -4.08 -27.00 -4.53
N MET A 283 -4.50 -26.19 -5.51
CA MET A 283 -3.68 -25.10 -6.07
C MET A 283 -3.45 -23.99 -5.06
N TRP A 284 -4.29 -23.91 -4.03
CA TRP A 284 -4.11 -22.97 -2.91
C TRP A 284 -3.11 -23.44 -1.87
N ILE A 285 -2.71 -24.71 -1.85
CA ILE A 285 -1.82 -25.28 -0.83
C ILE A 285 -0.51 -24.46 -0.72
N PRO A 286 0.22 -24.12 -1.81
CA PRO A 286 1.44 -23.35 -1.68
C PRO A 286 1.21 -21.97 -1.05
N SER A 287 0.14 -21.28 -1.43
CA SER A 287 -0.23 -19.97 -0.90
C SER A 287 -0.64 -20.05 0.58
N ILE A 288 -1.42 -21.05 0.97
CA ILE A 288 -1.86 -21.29 2.36
C ILE A 288 -0.66 -21.64 3.25
N LEU A 289 0.21 -22.53 2.80
CA LEU A 289 1.42 -22.90 3.54
C LEU A 289 2.35 -21.72 3.74
N PHE A 290 2.51 -20.90 2.69
CA PHE A 290 3.31 -19.68 2.78
C PHE A 290 2.68 -18.64 3.70
N GLY A 291 1.36 -18.47 3.65
CA GLY A 291 0.61 -17.62 4.60
C GLY A 291 0.80 -18.08 6.05
N GLY A 292 0.68 -19.39 6.32
CA GLY A 292 0.95 -19.98 7.64
C GLY A 292 2.39 -19.75 8.12
N TYR A 293 3.37 -19.93 7.23
CA TYR A 293 4.77 -19.62 7.51
C TYR A 293 4.98 -18.14 7.83
N LEU A 294 4.34 -17.25 7.06
CA LEU A 294 4.40 -15.82 7.30
C LEU A 294 3.80 -15.43 8.65
N MET A 295 2.68 -16.04 9.05
CA MET A 295 2.08 -15.86 10.37
C MET A 295 3.05 -16.25 11.50
N LEU A 296 3.77 -17.37 11.33
CA LEU A 296 4.81 -17.79 12.29
C LEU A 296 5.96 -16.78 12.36
N LEU A 297 6.40 -16.25 11.23
CA LEU A 297 7.45 -15.21 11.18
C LEU A 297 6.98 -13.92 11.86
N ILE A 298 5.76 -13.46 11.58
CA ILE A 298 5.18 -12.27 12.23
C ILE A 298 5.14 -12.46 13.74
N ARG A 299 4.87 -13.67 14.24
CA ARG A 299 4.82 -13.98 15.67
C ARG A 299 6.21 -14.00 16.31
N LYS A 300 7.20 -14.65 15.65
CA LYS A 300 8.50 -14.99 16.26
C LYS A 300 9.61 -13.97 16.01
N THR A 301 9.55 -13.21 14.91
CA THR A 301 10.63 -12.27 14.55
C THR A 301 10.62 -11.08 15.49
N PRO A 302 11.74 -10.70 16.12
CA PRO A 302 11.83 -9.50 16.94
C PRO A 302 11.43 -8.23 16.17
N ALA A 303 10.87 -7.25 16.89
CA ALA A 303 10.44 -5.96 16.33
C ALA A 303 11.67 -5.04 16.11
N ASP A 304 12.47 -5.37 15.10
CA ASP A 304 13.68 -4.66 14.69
C ASP A 304 13.91 -4.79 13.18
N SER A 305 15.11 -4.50 12.70
CA SER A 305 15.48 -4.56 11.27
C SER A 305 15.23 -5.93 10.61
N ARG A 306 15.16 -7.04 11.37
CA ARG A 306 14.84 -8.39 10.87
C ARG A 306 13.41 -8.45 10.29
N MET A 307 12.51 -7.58 10.73
CA MET A 307 11.16 -7.43 10.14
C MET A 307 11.19 -6.97 8.68
N ASN A 308 12.28 -6.40 8.18
CA ASN A 308 12.42 -6.05 6.76
C ASN A 308 12.34 -7.30 5.85
N ARG A 309 12.82 -8.47 6.33
CA ARG A 309 12.65 -9.75 5.63
C ARG A 309 11.20 -10.20 5.66
N VAL A 310 10.51 -10.06 6.78
CA VAL A 310 9.09 -10.40 6.91
C VAL A 310 8.24 -9.52 5.98
N LEU A 311 8.56 -8.22 5.88
CA LEU A 311 7.92 -7.30 4.95
C LEU A 311 8.09 -7.75 3.48
N ALA A 312 9.31 -8.13 3.08
CA ALA A 312 9.56 -8.64 1.72
C ALA A 312 8.81 -9.94 1.44
N LEU A 313 8.74 -10.86 2.42
CA LEU A 313 7.97 -12.10 2.30
C LEU A 313 6.45 -11.84 2.28
N SER A 314 5.95 -10.80 2.97
CA SER A 314 4.54 -10.39 2.87
C SER A 314 4.19 -9.93 1.45
N SER A 315 5.08 -9.19 0.81
CA SER A 315 4.93 -8.79 -0.60
C SER A 315 4.91 -10.01 -1.54
N LEU A 316 5.83 -10.97 -1.33
CA LEU A 316 5.87 -12.22 -2.12
C LEU A 316 4.62 -13.08 -1.89
N HIS A 317 4.12 -13.15 -0.66
CA HIS A 317 2.87 -13.86 -0.35
C HIS A 317 1.67 -13.27 -1.10
N LEU A 318 1.56 -11.95 -1.14
CA LEU A 318 0.52 -11.25 -1.88
C LEU A 318 0.60 -11.56 -3.38
N LEU A 319 1.80 -11.57 -3.97
CA LEU A 319 2.01 -11.98 -5.36
C LEU A 319 1.58 -13.42 -5.60
N LEU A 320 1.98 -14.35 -4.74
CA LEU A 320 1.61 -15.76 -4.86
C LEU A 320 0.10 -15.96 -4.73
N TYR A 321 -0.54 -15.26 -3.80
CA TYR A 321 -1.98 -15.28 -3.59
C TYR A 321 -2.74 -14.89 -4.86
N LEU A 322 -2.36 -13.77 -5.48
CA LEU A 322 -3.01 -13.30 -6.68
C LEU A 322 -2.66 -14.15 -7.92
N ALA A 323 -1.41 -14.62 -8.01
CA ALA A 323 -1.02 -15.57 -9.08
C ALA A 323 -1.88 -16.83 -9.04
N THR A 324 -2.20 -17.36 -7.83
CA THR A 324 -3.10 -18.50 -7.68
C THR A 324 -4.48 -18.19 -8.26
N TYR A 325 -5.06 -17.03 -7.95
CA TYR A 325 -6.34 -16.62 -8.57
C TYR A 325 -6.27 -16.54 -10.09
N THR A 326 -5.16 -16.05 -10.63
CA THR A 326 -4.99 -15.84 -12.06
C THR A 326 -4.97 -17.14 -12.83
N ILE A 327 -4.29 -18.18 -12.32
CA ILE A 327 -4.13 -19.48 -13.00
C ILE A 327 -5.31 -20.45 -12.80
N LEU A 328 -6.17 -20.20 -11.78
CA LEU A 328 -7.34 -21.04 -11.53
C LEU A 328 -8.31 -20.97 -12.74
N PRO A 329 -8.81 -22.12 -13.24
CA PRO A 329 -9.82 -22.12 -14.31
C PRO A 329 -11.17 -21.62 -13.78
N THR A 330 -11.90 -20.90 -14.63
CA THR A 330 -13.33 -20.63 -14.45
C THR A 330 -14.16 -21.87 -14.81
N ARG A 331 -15.39 -21.94 -14.31
CA ARG A 331 -16.34 -23.02 -14.66
C ARG A 331 -16.83 -22.87 -16.08
#